data_0848c2f7bf04d92817a8e6f8f1eeba08
#
_entry.id   0848c2f7bf04d92817a8e6f8f1eeba08
#
_cell.length_a   1.000
_cell.length_b   1.000
_cell.length_c   1.000
_cell.angle_alpha   90.00
_cell.angle_beta   90.00
_cell.angle_gamma   90.00
#
_symmetry.space_group_name_H-M   'P 1'
#
loop_
_entity.id
_entity.type
_entity.pdbx_description
1 polymer ?
#
loop_
_entity_poly.entity_id
_entity_poly.type
_entity_poly.pdbx_seq_one_letter_code
_entity_poly.pdbx_strand_id
1 'polypeptide(L)'
;MEKFFDYFDQRHRETSLKKSGAEEGPVITISRLTGCDARQVAEIVVENLNRKSGSGKWKWVDKDIIYDIARELNTNTERVENFYKGIELSNMSEMIMAFSGGFVSDLRVRKAIKDVVLSICKDGHIVLVGRGGVSIARNITDSVHIRLIAPFYYRVENVMKKKQMDIEKAEEYVVDTDEKRHNLITTFLEK
;
A
#
# COMPACT_ATOMS: atom_id res chain seq x y z
N MET A 1 -10.33 -5.52 -12.82
CA MET A 1 -9.05 -6.17 -12.53
C MET A 1 -8.13 -6.22 -13.75
N GLU A 2 -8.61 -6.67 -14.92
CA GLU A 2 -7.85 -6.68 -16.18
C GLU A 2 -7.19 -5.32 -16.53
N LYS A 3 -7.91 -4.20 -16.41
CA LYS A 3 -7.39 -2.85 -16.75
C LYS A 3 -6.17 -2.41 -15.94
N PHE A 4 -5.94 -2.95 -14.74
CA PHE A 4 -4.79 -2.61 -13.90
C PHE A 4 -3.55 -3.35 -14.39
N PHE A 5 -3.66 -4.64 -14.69
CA PHE A 5 -2.56 -5.45 -15.24
C PHE A 5 -2.13 -4.97 -16.62
N ASP A 6 -3.08 -4.69 -17.50
CA ASP A 6 -2.80 -4.14 -18.85
C ASP A 6 -2.02 -2.83 -18.77
N TYR A 7 -2.35 -1.98 -17.78
CA TYR A 7 -1.65 -0.73 -17.56
C TYR A 7 -0.20 -0.94 -17.10
N PHE A 8 0.04 -1.86 -16.14
CA PHE A 8 1.39 -2.14 -15.66
C PHE A 8 2.23 -2.86 -16.72
N ASP A 9 1.66 -3.81 -17.43
CA ASP A 9 2.36 -4.49 -18.52
C ASP A 9 2.69 -3.54 -19.67
N GLN A 10 1.80 -2.63 -20.03
CA GLN A 10 2.07 -1.59 -21.02
C GLN A 10 3.17 -0.66 -20.52
N ARG A 11 3.11 -0.23 -19.27
CA ARG A 11 4.07 0.69 -18.68
C ARG A 11 5.44 0.04 -18.46
N HIS A 12 5.49 -1.22 -18.06
CA HIS A 12 6.72 -2.00 -18.00
C HIS A 12 7.40 -2.12 -19.36
N ARG A 13 6.63 -2.31 -20.43
CA ARG A 13 7.16 -2.31 -21.80
C ARG A 13 7.69 -0.95 -22.21
N GLU A 14 6.98 0.13 -21.87
CA GLU A 14 7.39 1.51 -22.16
C GLU A 14 8.65 1.91 -21.37
N THR A 15 8.77 1.47 -20.10
CA THR A 15 9.92 1.77 -19.23
C THR A 15 11.14 0.95 -19.60
N SER A 16 10.96 -0.29 -20.05
CA SER A 16 12.07 -1.14 -20.58
C SER A 16 12.68 -0.58 -21.87
N LEU A 17 11.95 0.26 -22.59
CA LEU A 17 12.42 0.97 -23.79
C LEU A 17 13.09 2.32 -23.47
N LYS A 18 12.91 2.87 -22.25
CA LYS A 18 13.56 4.09 -21.81
C LYS A 18 14.91 3.74 -21.16
N LYS A 19 15.99 4.17 -21.81
CA LYS A 19 17.38 4.06 -21.32
C LYS A 19 17.51 4.60 -19.89
N SER A 20 18.36 3.95 -19.09
CA SER A 20 18.82 4.35 -17.76
C SER A 20 19.15 5.86 -17.69
N GLY A 21 18.38 6.60 -16.91
CA GLY A 21 18.57 8.04 -16.70
C GLY A 21 17.27 8.85 -16.57
N ALA A 22 16.11 8.21 -16.61
CA ALA A 22 14.85 8.92 -16.34
C ALA A 22 14.78 9.28 -14.86
N GLU A 23 14.60 10.58 -14.56
CA GLU A 23 14.28 11.06 -13.20
C GLU A 23 13.08 10.29 -12.65
N GLU A 24 13.18 9.93 -11.37
CA GLU A 24 12.05 9.31 -10.66
C GLU A 24 10.85 10.24 -10.76
N GLY A 25 9.72 9.72 -11.23
CA GLY A 25 8.51 10.55 -11.40
C GLY A 25 7.86 10.89 -10.07
N PRO A 26 6.92 11.87 -10.05
CA PRO A 26 6.27 12.30 -8.82
C PRO A 26 5.43 11.20 -8.17
N VAL A 27 5.55 11.08 -6.85
CA VAL A 27 4.88 10.07 -6.03
C VAL A 27 4.08 10.71 -4.91
N ILE A 28 2.86 10.26 -4.70
CA ILE A 28 2.06 10.62 -3.52
C ILE A 28 1.79 9.36 -2.70
N THR A 29 2.11 9.37 -1.41
CA THR A 29 1.70 8.29 -0.51
C THR A 29 0.62 8.76 0.44
N ILE A 30 -0.43 7.96 0.64
CA ILE A 30 -1.51 8.25 1.57
C ILE A 30 -1.54 7.18 2.66
N SER A 31 -1.13 7.56 3.87
CA SER A 31 -1.37 6.81 5.09
C SER A 31 -2.66 7.29 5.77
N ARG A 32 -3.27 6.48 6.64
CA ARG A 32 -4.55 6.88 7.24
C ARG A 32 -4.82 6.16 8.55
N LEU A 33 -5.57 6.81 9.41
CA LEU A 33 -6.26 6.16 10.53
C LEU A 33 -7.48 5.38 10.01
N THR A 34 -7.87 4.34 10.75
CA THR A 34 -9.04 3.50 10.44
C THR A 34 -10.32 4.33 10.50
N GLY A 35 -11.20 4.15 9.54
CA GLY A 35 -12.42 4.97 9.38
C GLY A 35 -12.22 6.21 8.49
N CYS A 36 -10.99 6.60 8.13
CA CYS A 36 -10.75 7.60 7.09
C CYS A 36 -10.83 6.95 5.68
N ASP A 37 -11.50 7.62 4.74
CA ASP A 37 -11.68 7.12 3.38
C ASP A 37 -10.54 7.53 2.45
N ALA A 38 -9.41 6.82 2.57
CA ALA A 38 -8.24 7.11 1.77
C ALA A 38 -8.40 6.77 0.28
N ARG A 39 -9.31 5.84 -0.07
CA ARG A 39 -9.58 5.52 -1.48
C ARG A 39 -10.28 6.68 -2.17
N GLN A 40 -11.34 7.19 -1.57
CA GLN A 40 -12.06 8.35 -2.10
C GLN A 40 -11.14 9.57 -2.25
N VAL A 41 -10.26 9.81 -1.26
CA VAL A 41 -9.26 10.88 -1.36
C VAL A 41 -8.28 10.62 -2.50
N ALA A 42 -7.80 9.40 -2.67
CA ALA A 42 -6.88 9.05 -3.76
C ALA A 42 -7.53 9.23 -5.14
N GLU A 43 -8.79 8.84 -5.31
CA GLU A 43 -9.57 9.04 -6.53
C GLU A 43 -9.68 10.52 -6.87
N ILE A 44 -10.11 11.36 -5.92
CA ILE A 44 -10.24 12.81 -6.09
C ILE A 44 -8.89 13.46 -6.43
N VAL A 45 -7.81 13.03 -5.77
CA VAL A 45 -6.46 13.53 -6.03
C VAL A 45 -6.03 13.20 -7.45
N VAL A 46 -6.20 11.95 -7.88
CA VAL A 46 -5.85 11.48 -9.22
C VAL A 46 -6.66 12.23 -10.29
N GLU A 47 -7.98 12.37 -10.12
CA GLU A 47 -8.83 13.12 -11.05
C GLU A 47 -8.38 14.57 -11.19
N ASN A 48 -8.10 15.25 -10.07
CA ASN A 48 -7.65 16.64 -10.09
C ASN A 48 -6.28 16.81 -10.75
N LEU A 49 -5.32 15.91 -10.46
CA LEU A 49 -4.00 15.94 -11.06
C LEU A 49 -4.07 15.69 -12.56
N ASN A 50 -4.84 14.72 -13.00
CA ASN A 50 -5.04 14.42 -14.41
C ASN A 50 -5.72 15.57 -15.15
N ARG A 51 -6.73 16.22 -14.53
CA ARG A 51 -7.39 17.38 -15.11
C ARG A 51 -6.45 18.57 -15.27
N LYS A 52 -5.57 18.83 -14.27
CA LYS A 52 -4.62 19.92 -14.31
C LYS A 52 -3.49 19.69 -15.30
N SER A 53 -2.98 18.47 -15.37
CA SER A 53 -1.86 18.13 -16.26
C SER A 53 -2.28 17.85 -17.71
N GLY A 54 -3.56 17.58 -17.94
CA GLY A 54 -4.09 17.15 -19.25
C GLY A 54 -3.54 15.80 -19.74
N SER A 55 -2.78 15.09 -18.89
CA SER A 55 -1.97 13.93 -19.32
C SER A 55 -2.61 12.57 -19.08
N GLY A 56 -3.60 12.47 -18.18
CA GLY A 56 -4.21 11.18 -17.79
C GLY A 56 -3.23 10.16 -17.17
N LYS A 57 -2.02 10.60 -16.78
CA LYS A 57 -0.94 9.71 -16.35
C LYS A 57 -1.06 9.25 -14.90
N TRP A 58 -1.69 10.07 -14.04
CA TRP A 58 -1.82 9.73 -12.62
C TRP A 58 -2.79 8.58 -12.40
N LYS A 59 -2.38 7.66 -11.54
CA LYS A 59 -3.20 6.54 -11.07
C LYS A 59 -3.00 6.32 -9.59
N TRP A 60 -3.89 5.56 -8.97
CA TRP A 60 -3.73 5.18 -7.58
C TRP A 60 -3.75 3.65 -7.44
N VAL A 61 -3.03 3.16 -6.43
CA VAL A 61 -2.93 1.75 -6.08
C VAL A 61 -3.05 1.54 -4.58
N ASP A 62 -3.62 0.41 -4.18
CA ASP A 62 -3.68 0.00 -2.79
C ASP A 62 -3.24 -1.47 -2.62
N LYS A 63 -4.16 -2.34 -2.22
CA LYS A 63 -3.91 -3.76 -2.01
C LYS A 63 -3.58 -4.53 -3.30
N ASP A 64 -3.87 -3.97 -4.46
CA ASP A 64 -3.67 -4.66 -5.74
C ASP A 64 -2.19 -4.93 -6.02
N ILE A 65 -1.29 -4.14 -5.39
CA ILE A 65 0.16 -4.38 -5.36
C ILE A 65 0.55 -5.79 -4.85
N ILE A 66 -0.32 -6.44 -4.08
CA ILE A 66 -0.09 -7.80 -3.57
C ILE A 66 0.15 -8.80 -4.71
N TYR A 67 -0.56 -8.64 -5.81
CA TYR A 67 -0.42 -9.53 -6.96
C TYR A 67 0.95 -9.40 -7.62
N ASP A 68 1.47 -8.18 -7.73
CA ASP A 68 2.81 -7.96 -8.30
C ASP A 68 3.90 -8.52 -7.38
N ILE A 69 3.74 -8.35 -6.07
CA ILE A 69 4.66 -8.93 -5.09
C ILE A 69 4.62 -10.46 -5.16
N ALA A 70 3.43 -11.06 -5.27
CA ALA A 70 3.29 -12.52 -5.37
C ALA A 70 3.96 -13.06 -6.64
N ARG A 71 3.84 -12.36 -7.75
CA ARG A 71 4.49 -12.70 -9.02
C ARG A 71 6.01 -12.63 -8.91
N GLU A 72 6.55 -11.56 -8.35
CA GLU A 72 7.99 -11.37 -8.12
C GLU A 72 8.59 -12.49 -7.25
N LEU A 73 7.86 -12.94 -6.25
CA LEU A 73 8.26 -14.04 -5.38
C LEU A 73 8.03 -15.44 -5.99
N ASN A 74 7.43 -15.53 -7.17
CA ASN A 74 6.97 -16.79 -7.75
C ASN A 74 6.15 -17.61 -6.74
N THR A 75 5.22 -16.94 -6.06
CA THR A 75 4.39 -17.50 -5.00
C THR A 75 2.92 -17.11 -5.20
N ASN A 76 2.01 -17.67 -4.40
CA ASN A 76 0.61 -17.27 -4.48
C ASN A 76 0.33 -16.00 -3.67
N THR A 77 -0.77 -15.32 -4.01
CA THR A 77 -1.20 -14.08 -3.35
C THR A 77 -1.51 -14.27 -1.88
N GLU A 78 -2.04 -15.44 -1.50
CA GLU A 78 -2.40 -15.78 -0.12
C GLU A 78 -1.17 -15.71 0.81
N ARG A 79 0.00 -16.16 0.36
CA ARG A 79 1.24 -16.07 1.14
C ARG A 79 1.65 -14.62 1.39
N VAL A 80 1.53 -13.76 0.38
CA VAL A 80 1.84 -12.33 0.53
C VAL A 80 0.82 -11.66 1.46
N GLU A 81 -0.46 -12.00 1.34
CA GLU A 81 -1.48 -11.51 2.26
C GLU A 81 -1.24 -11.96 3.70
N ASN A 82 -0.84 -13.22 3.90
CA ASN A 82 -0.52 -13.74 5.23
C ASN A 82 0.70 -13.05 5.83
N PHE A 83 1.69 -12.67 5.02
CA PHE A 83 2.80 -11.83 5.48
C PHE A 83 2.30 -10.49 6.01
N TYR A 84 1.45 -9.78 5.27
CA TYR A 84 0.87 -8.53 5.75
C TYR A 84 0.03 -8.74 7.03
N LYS A 85 -0.75 -9.82 7.10
CA LYS A 85 -1.50 -10.19 8.32
C LYS A 85 -0.55 -10.48 9.48
N GLY A 86 0.55 -11.20 9.25
CA GLY A 86 1.55 -11.51 10.27
C GLY A 86 2.22 -10.25 10.83
N ILE A 87 2.55 -9.27 10.00
CA ILE A 87 3.06 -7.97 10.46
C ILE A 87 1.98 -7.20 11.24
N GLU A 88 0.72 -7.33 10.83
CA GLU A 88 -0.42 -6.74 11.52
C GLU A 88 -0.70 -7.40 12.89
N LEU A 89 -0.33 -8.67 13.05
CA LEU A 89 -0.42 -9.42 14.31
C LEU A 89 0.88 -9.19 15.11
N SER A 90 0.84 -8.40 16.15
CA SER A 90 2.02 -7.99 16.95
C SER A 90 2.73 -9.11 17.71
N ASN A 91 2.31 -10.36 17.59
CA ASN A 91 2.90 -11.53 18.25
C ASN A 91 3.78 -12.36 17.31
N MET A 92 5.07 -12.42 17.61
CA MET A 92 6.08 -13.20 16.87
C MET A 92 5.71 -14.69 16.69
N SER A 93 4.96 -15.27 17.63
CA SER A 93 4.49 -16.67 17.58
C SER A 93 3.41 -16.89 16.51
N GLU A 94 2.53 -15.92 16.29
CA GLU A 94 1.49 -15.98 15.25
C GLU A 94 2.10 -15.70 13.87
N MET A 95 3.13 -14.86 13.81
CA MET A 95 3.94 -14.67 12.60
C MET A 95 4.61 -15.97 12.16
N ILE A 96 5.22 -16.71 13.09
CA ILE A 96 5.85 -18.01 12.80
C ILE A 96 4.83 -19.03 12.29
N MET A 97 3.61 -19.05 12.86
CA MET A 97 2.53 -19.95 12.42
C MET A 97 1.99 -19.58 11.02
N ALA A 98 1.86 -18.29 10.70
CA ALA A 98 1.47 -17.84 9.36
C ALA A 98 2.48 -18.23 8.27
N PHE A 99 3.76 -18.40 8.65
CA PHE A 99 4.86 -18.76 7.75
C PHE A 99 5.26 -20.24 7.75
N SER A 100 4.72 -21.07 8.66
CA SER A 100 5.08 -22.50 8.78
C SER A 100 4.75 -23.38 7.56
N GLY A 101 4.13 -22.81 6.54
CA GLY A 101 3.73 -23.48 5.30
C GLY A 101 4.73 -23.44 4.14
N GLY A 102 5.96 -22.96 4.26
CA GLY A 102 6.97 -23.10 3.19
C GLY A 102 7.94 -21.94 2.98
N PHE A 103 9.12 -22.26 2.77
CA PHE A 103 10.42 -21.79 2.29
C PHE A 103 10.67 -20.32 1.85
N VAL A 104 9.77 -19.37 1.93
CA VAL A 104 10.09 -17.96 1.66
C VAL A 104 10.36 -17.27 2.99
N SER A 105 11.62 -16.88 3.24
CA SER A 105 11.97 -16.17 4.48
C SER A 105 11.28 -14.80 4.54
N ASP A 106 10.94 -14.35 5.73
CA ASP A 106 10.38 -13.03 6.02
C ASP A 106 11.19 -11.90 5.35
N LEU A 107 12.52 -11.99 5.39
CA LEU A 107 13.41 -11.04 4.74
C LEU A 107 13.26 -10.99 3.21
N ARG A 108 13.03 -12.14 2.57
CA ARG A 108 12.80 -12.18 1.11
C ARG A 108 11.48 -11.52 0.74
N VAL A 109 10.41 -11.80 1.50
CA VAL A 109 9.10 -11.18 1.27
C VAL A 109 9.19 -9.67 1.50
N ARG A 110 9.82 -9.23 2.58
CA ARG A 110 10.02 -7.81 2.89
C ARG A 110 10.82 -7.09 1.80
N LYS A 111 11.87 -7.73 1.30
CA LYS A 111 12.66 -7.21 0.18
C LYS A 111 11.82 -7.10 -1.09
N ALA A 112 11.09 -8.14 -1.48
CA ALA A 112 10.24 -8.13 -2.67
C ALA A 112 9.16 -7.06 -2.60
N ILE A 113 8.51 -6.88 -1.43
CA ILE A 113 7.55 -5.79 -1.20
C ILE A 113 8.23 -4.44 -1.47
N LYS A 114 9.41 -4.23 -0.90
CA LYS A 114 10.16 -3.00 -1.07
C LYS A 114 10.52 -2.77 -2.54
N ASP A 115 11.03 -3.79 -3.21
CA ASP A 115 11.48 -3.70 -4.61
C ASP A 115 10.29 -3.41 -5.56
N VAL A 116 9.15 -4.08 -5.38
CA VAL A 116 7.93 -3.82 -6.16
C VAL A 116 7.40 -2.41 -5.91
N VAL A 117 7.30 -1.98 -4.64
CA VAL A 117 6.84 -0.61 -4.32
C VAL A 117 7.77 0.44 -4.92
N LEU A 118 9.08 0.27 -4.81
CA LEU A 118 10.05 1.20 -5.40
C LEU A 118 9.99 1.19 -6.92
N SER A 119 9.78 0.03 -7.56
CA SER A 119 9.60 -0.05 -9.02
C SER A 119 8.38 0.76 -9.47
N ILE A 120 7.24 0.58 -8.79
CA ILE A 120 6.02 1.36 -9.06
C ILE A 120 6.25 2.86 -8.86
N CYS A 121 7.00 3.24 -7.82
CA CYS A 121 7.32 4.63 -7.53
C CYS A 121 8.25 5.25 -8.59
N LYS A 122 9.22 4.49 -9.12
CA LYS A 122 10.10 4.96 -10.20
C LYS A 122 9.36 5.31 -11.48
N ASP A 123 8.29 4.60 -11.76
CA ASP A 123 7.43 4.93 -12.90
C ASP A 123 6.75 6.30 -12.71
N GLY A 124 6.59 6.77 -11.48
CA GLY A 124 6.01 8.05 -11.13
C GLY A 124 4.53 8.20 -11.46
N HIS A 125 3.98 9.39 -11.19
CA HIS A 125 2.57 9.71 -11.39
C HIS A 125 1.63 8.72 -10.67
N ILE A 126 2.03 8.30 -9.48
CA ILE A 126 1.34 7.29 -8.68
C ILE A 126 0.88 7.84 -7.33
N VAL A 127 -0.34 7.50 -6.93
CA VAL A 127 -0.85 7.69 -5.57
C VAL A 127 -0.93 6.33 -4.90
N LEU A 128 -0.05 6.08 -3.93
CA LEU A 128 0.06 4.81 -3.22
C LEU A 128 -0.69 4.87 -1.89
N VAL A 129 -1.70 4.02 -1.71
CA VAL A 129 -2.54 4.01 -0.52
C VAL A 129 -2.15 2.88 0.44
N GLY A 130 -1.48 3.22 1.53
CA GLY A 130 -1.08 2.28 2.58
C GLY A 130 0.10 1.37 2.22
N ARG A 131 0.05 0.11 2.66
CA ARG A 131 1.04 -0.95 2.38
C ARG A 131 2.48 -0.62 2.73
N GLY A 132 2.70 0.20 3.77
CA GLY A 132 4.04 0.66 4.15
C GLY A 132 4.65 1.65 3.15
N GLY A 133 3.87 2.12 2.17
CA GLY A 133 4.37 2.98 1.10
C GLY A 133 5.07 4.25 1.59
N VAL A 134 4.57 4.88 2.65
CA VAL A 134 5.21 6.06 3.25
C VAL A 134 6.64 5.77 3.75
N SER A 135 6.87 4.57 4.30
CA SER A 135 8.21 4.18 4.79
C SER A 135 9.13 3.79 3.66
N ILE A 136 8.61 3.10 2.66
CA ILE A 136 9.38 2.60 1.52
C ILE A 136 9.77 3.76 0.59
N ALA A 137 8.83 4.66 0.28
CA ALA A 137 9.03 5.77 -0.65
C ALA A 137 9.63 7.04 0.00
N ARG A 138 10.00 6.99 1.29
CA ARG A 138 10.46 8.15 2.07
C ARG A 138 11.67 8.91 1.48
N ASN A 139 12.51 8.21 0.72
CA ASN A 139 13.73 8.76 0.15
C ASN A 139 13.59 9.17 -1.32
N ILE A 140 12.38 9.07 -1.89
CA ILE A 140 12.12 9.53 -3.26
C ILE A 140 12.02 11.05 -3.24
N THR A 141 12.87 11.73 -4.00
CA THR A 141 13.02 13.19 -3.97
C THR A 141 11.73 13.91 -4.37
N ASP A 142 11.07 13.45 -5.43
CA ASP A 142 9.81 14.03 -5.90
C ASP A 142 8.61 13.26 -5.31
N SER A 143 8.49 13.32 -3.98
CA SER A 143 7.41 12.65 -3.26
C SER A 143 6.69 13.53 -2.25
N VAL A 144 5.39 13.27 -2.09
CA VAL A 144 4.54 13.89 -1.06
C VAL A 144 3.92 12.79 -0.19
N HIS A 145 4.05 12.94 1.13
CA HIS A 145 3.51 11.98 2.09
C HIS A 145 2.36 12.59 2.87
N ILE A 146 1.17 12.01 2.70
CA ILE A 146 -0.07 12.47 3.33
C ILE A 146 -0.50 11.47 4.39
N ARG A 147 -0.92 11.97 5.56
CA ARG A 147 -1.58 11.18 6.58
C ARG A 147 -3.00 11.70 6.82
N LEU A 148 -3.99 10.87 6.59
CA LEU A 148 -5.38 11.20 6.89
C LEU A 148 -5.68 10.88 8.36
N ILE A 149 -6.18 11.87 9.06
CA ILE A 149 -6.62 11.78 10.46
C ILE A 149 -8.05 12.31 10.58
N ALA A 150 -8.81 11.77 11.52
CA ALA A 150 -10.12 12.28 11.88
C ALA A 150 -10.42 11.98 13.35
N PRO A 151 -11.37 12.69 13.99
CA PRO A 151 -11.79 12.42 15.36
C PRO A 151 -12.23 10.97 15.55
N PHE A 152 -11.98 10.41 16.74
CA PHE A 152 -12.24 8.99 17.02
C PHE A 152 -13.67 8.58 16.71
N TYR A 153 -14.65 9.32 17.23
CA TYR A 153 -16.08 8.99 17.04
C TYR A 153 -16.51 9.03 15.58
N TYR A 154 -16.03 10.00 14.81
CA TYR A 154 -16.28 10.05 13.36
C TYR A 154 -15.77 8.78 12.66
N ARG A 155 -14.59 8.30 13.07
CA ARG A 155 -13.98 7.10 12.51
C ARG A 155 -14.73 5.83 12.89
N VAL A 156 -15.21 5.76 14.13
CA VAL A 156 -16.05 4.67 14.63
C VAL A 156 -17.37 4.61 13.86
N GLU A 157 -18.07 5.72 13.71
CA GLU A 157 -19.30 5.78 12.91
C GLU A 157 -19.09 5.29 11.47
N ASN A 158 -18.00 5.68 10.84
CA ASN A 158 -17.69 5.24 9.47
C ASN A 158 -17.44 3.73 9.41
N VAL A 159 -16.79 3.16 10.42
CA VAL A 159 -16.56 1.72 10.53
C VAL A 159 -17.88 0.98 10.75
N MET A 160 -18.73 1.46 11.68
CA MET A 160 -20.07 0.90 11.92
C MET A 160 -20.87 0.82 10.61
N LYS A 161 -20.94 1.92 9.88
CA LYS A 161 -21.67 1.99 8.60
C LYS A 161 -21.11 1.05 7.53
N LYS A 162 -19.78 1.03 7.38
CA LYS A 162 -19.11 0.24 6.33
C LYS A 162 -19.07 -1.27 6.63
N LYS A 163 -18.99 -1.65 7.90
CA LYS A 163 -18.84 -3.05 8.31
C LYS A 163 -20.09 -3.64 8.96
N GLN A 164 -21.14 -2.84 9.15
CA GLN A 164 -22.40 -3.27 9.75
C GLN A 164 -22.20 -3.91 11.14
N MET A 165 -21.40 -3.30 12.00
CA MET A 165 -21.12 -3.74 13.36
C MET A 165 -21.60 -2.73 14.39
N ASP A 166 -21.81 -3.21 15.64
CA ASP A 166 -22.16 -2.38 16.78
C ASP A 166 -21.00 -1.44 17.19
N ILE A 167 -21.29 -0.49 18.06
CA ILE A 167 -20.34 0.56 18.46
C ILE A 167 -19.13 -0.05 19.19
N GLU A 168 -19.33 -0.99 20.11
CA GLU A 168 -18.26 -1.58 20.91
C GLU A 168 -17.24 -2.30 20.01
N LYS A 169 -17.73 -3.14 19.08
CA LYS A 169 -16.89 -3.82 18.10
C LYS A 169 -16.22 -2.85 17.14
N ALA A 170 -16.89 -1.76 16.79
CA ALA A 170 -16.31 -0.75 15.90
C ALA A 170 -15.19 0.04 16.58
N GLU A 171 -15.32 0.36 17.87
CA GLU A 171 -14.27 1.01 18.67
C GLU A 171 -13.03 0.09 18.79
N GLU A 172 -13.23 -1.15 19.18
CA GLU A 172 -12.16 -2.15 19.27
C GLU A 172 -11.46 -2.34 17.90
N TYR A 173 -12.25 -2.48 16.82
CA TYR A 173 -11.72 -2.62 15.46
C TYR A 173 -10.89 -1.41 15.04
N VAL A 174 -11.31 -0.19 15.40
CA VAL A 174 -10.58 1.04 15.06
C VAL A 174 -9.21 1.06 15.75
N VAL A 175 -9.18 0.77 17.07
CA VAL A 175 -7.95 0.76 17.86
C VAL A 175 -6.97 -0.32 17.34
N ASP A 176 -7.44 -1.55 17.24
CA ASP A 176 -6.65 -2.70 16.79
C ASP A 176 -6.07 -2.48 15.37
N THR A 177 -6.90 -2.00 14.46
CA THR A 177 -6.45 -1.76 13.08
C THR A 177 -5.46 -0.59 12.98
N ASP A 178 -5.58 0.44 13.80
CA ASP A 178 -4.62 1.55 13.82
C ASP A 178 -3.26 1.09 14.36
N GLU A 179 -3.23 0.25 15.38
CA GLU A 179 -2.00 -0.37 15.89
C GLU A 179 -1.32 -1.24 14.82
N LYS A 180 -2.08 -2.13 14.17
CA LYS A 180 -1.58 -2.96 13.07
C LYS A 180 -0.96 -2.12 11.95
N ARG A 181 -1.59 -1.01 11.57
CA ARG A 181 -1.04 -0.09 10.57
C ARG A 181 0.23 0.61 11.04
N HIS A 182 0.32 0.97 12.32
CA HIS A 182 1.53 1.51 12.90
C HIS A 182 2.68 0.52 12.81
N ASN A 183 2.45 -0.73 13.20
CA ASN A 183 3.44 -1.81 13.14
C ASN A 183 3.92 -2.07 11.70
N LEU A 184 3.02 -2.02 10.72
CA LEU A 184 3.40 -2.15 9.31
C LEU A 184 4.34 -1.01 8.86
N ILE A 185 4.08 0.22 9.27
CA ILE A 185 4.93 1.38 8.94
C ILE A 185 6.31 1.21 9.56
N THR A 186 6.39 0.86 10.85
CA THR A 186 7.65 0.70 11.58
C THR A 186 8.50 -0.44 11.02
N THR A 187 7.88 -1.54 10.61
CA THR A 187 8.55 -2.69 9.99
C THR A 187 9.42 -2.31 8.78
N PHE A 188 8.99 -1.33 8.00
CA PHE A 188 9.75 -0.83 6.84
C PHE A 188 10.67 0.36 7.15
N LEU A 189 10.59 0.93 8.37
CA LEU A 189 11.49 1.99 8.83
C LEU A 189 12.77 1.43 9.47
N GLU A 190 12.70 0.24 10.07
CA GLU A 190 13.86 -0.44 10.64
C GLU A 190 14.87 -0.80 9.54
N LYS A 191 16.15 -0.55 9.85
CA LYS A 191 17.28 -0.75 8.92
C LYS A 191 17.64 -2.23 8.80
#